data_675e0ca9b53017eca5a024728bbea324
#
_entry.id   675e0ca9b53017eca5a024728bbea324
#
_cell.length_a   1.000
_cell.length_b   1.000
_cell.length_c   1.000
_cell.angle_alpha   90.00
_cell.angle_beta   90.00
_cell.angle_gamma   90.00
#
_symmetry.space_group_name_H-M   'P 1'
#
loop_
_entity.id
_entity.type
_entity.pdbx_description
1 polymer ?
#
loop_
_entity_poly.entity_id
_entity_poly.type
_entity_poly.pdbx_seq_one_letter_code
_entity_poly.pdbx_strand_id
1 'polypeptide(L)'
;NDIYEIYTTSSYWNAFPRSPMVIDMNFMGDNYLIINNHFKCCGDGILDTVDTSDEENRRYTAINLLKEYIDVNLPESNVIVLGDLNDDIAEDPPNNVFQNILNDSTNYRFADLDIAMGNSSEWSFPNWPSHLDHILITDEIFNGSNGLEVQTIKIDEYLDGGWSEYDQNISDHRPVAIKIINQVPSYDINGDGTINESDILLLVSLVLNDDESIGMADINQDSQTDIFDLILLTDFLQNN
;
A
#
# COMPACT_ATOMS: atom_id res chain seq x y z
N ASN A 1 -6.15 -15.18 -8.58
CA ASN A 1 -6.04 -13.82 -9.11
C ASN A 1 -7.32 -13.50 -9.87
N ASP A 2 -8.02 -12.44 -9.48
CA ASP A 2 -9.27 -11.98 -10.07
C ASP A 2 -9.28 -10.45 -10.14
N ILE A 3 -10.10 -9.88 -11.03
CA ILE A 3 -10.32 -8.44 -11.14
C ILE A 3 -11.82 -8.22 -11.27
N TYR A 4 -12.37 -7.41 -10.37
CA TYR A 4 -13.80 -7.11 -10.34
C TYR A 4 -14.08 -5.71 -9.80
N GLU A 5 -15.27 -5.21 -10.04
CA GLU A 5 -15.75 -3.93 -9.51
C GLU A 5 -16.73 -4.14 -8.35
N ILE A 6 -16.67 -3.25 -7.37
CA ILE A 6 -17.63 -3.16 -6.26
C ILE A 6 -18.46 -1.89 -6.38
N TYR A 7 -19.62 -1.82 -5.71
CA TYR A 7 -20.50 -0.66 -5.70
C TYR A 7 -20.98 -0.22 -7.11
N THR A 8 -21.24 -1.17 -7.99
CA THR A 8 -21.56 -0.94 -9.41
C THR A 8 -23.00 -0.45 -9.68
N THR A 9 -23.88 -0.49 -8.67
CA THR A 9 -25.29 -0.07 -8.85
C THR A 9 -25.46 1.43 -8.75
N SER A 10 -26.50 1.97 -9.38
CA SER A 10 -26.78 3.41 -9.40
C SER A 10 -26.98 4.05 -8.02
N SER A 11 -27.31 3.26 -6.99
CA SER A 11 -27.39 3.74 -5.61
C SER A 11 -26.09 4.26 -5.05
N TYR A 12 -24.95 3.84 -5.60
CA TYR A 12 -23.62 4.24 -5.15
C TYR A 12 -22.94 5.30 -6.04
N TRP A 13 -23.54 5.69 -7.19
CA TRP A 13 -22.93 6.64 -8.11
C TRP A 13 -22.71 8.04 -7.54
N ASN A 14 -23.42 8.37 -6.47
CA ASN A 14 -23.17 9.62 -5.78
C ASN A 14 -21.81 9.59 -5.03
N ALA A 15 -21.54 8.53 -4.28
CA ALA A 15 -20.28 8.32 -3.59
C ALA A 15 -19.14 8.04 -4.58
N PHE A 16 -19.38 7.13 -5.53
CA PHE A 16 -18.38 6.68 -6.50
C PHE A 16 -18.72 7.11 -7.92
N PRO A 17 -18.13 8.19 -8.43
CA PRO A 17 -18.29 8.59 -9.84
C PRO A 17 -17.80 7.50 -10.81
N ARG A 18 -16.87 6.67 -10.35
CA ARG A 18 -16.37 5.44 -10.98
C ARG A 18 -16.37 4.35 -9.92
N SER A 19 -16.87 3.16 -10.28
CA SER A 19 -16.88 2.01 -9.38
C SER A 19 -15.47 1.66 -8.94
N PRO A 20 -15.21 1.41 -7.65
CA PRO A 20 -13.92 0.92 -7.20
C PRO A 20 -13.59 -0.42 -7.85
N MET A 21 -12.36 -0.57 -8.33
CA MET A 21 -11.84 -1.79 -8.95
C MET A 21 -10.97 -2.55 -7.97
N VAL A 22 -11.30 -3.81 -7.74
CA VAL A 22 -10.55 -4.70 -6.86
C VAL A 22 -9.69 -5.64 -7.69
N ILE A 23 -8.42 -5.72 -7.35
CA ILE A 23 -7.48 -6.73 -7.84
C ILE A 23 -7.18 -7.68 -6.69
N ASP A 24 -7.60 -8.92 -6.83
CA ASP A 24 -7.25 -10.03 -5.94
C ASP A 24 -6.00 -10.71 -6.49
N MET A 25 -4.88 -10.57 -5.79
CA MET A 25 -3.55 -10.96 -6.27
C MET A 25 -2.80 -11.80 -5.23
N ASN A 26 -2.36 -12.98 -5.65
CA ASN A 26 -1.36 -13.72 -4.88
C ASN A 26 0.04 -13.34 -5.35
N PHE A 27 0.87 -12.91 -4.41
CA PHE A 27 2.25 -12.51 -4.67
C PHE A 27 3.15 -13.03 -3.55
N MET A 28 4.16 -13.81 -3.89
CA MET A 28 5.14 -14.42 -2.97
C MET A 28 4.49 -15.23 -1.81
N GLY A 29 3.38 -15.92 -2.10
CA GLY A 29 2.66 -16.72 -1.10
C GLY A 29 1.58 -15.99 -0.32
N ASP A 30 1.62 -14.66 -0.28
CA ASP A 30 0.61 -13.84 0.37
C ASP A 30 -0.47 -13.38 -0.60
N ASN A 31 -1.69 -13.25 -0.08
CA ASN A 31 -2.79 -12.69 -0.86
C ASN A 31 -2.98 -11.21 -0.54
N TYR A 32 -3.07 -10.38 -1.58
CA TYR A 32 -3.28 -8.94 -1.49
C TYR A 32 -4.54 -8.55 -2.24
N LEU A 33 -5.35 -7.69 -1.65
CA LEU A 33 -6.54 -7.09 -2.25
C LEU A 33 -6.27 -5.60 -2.48
N ILE A 34 -6.07 -5.22 -3.74
CA ILE A 34 -5.79 -3.84 -4.12
C ILE A 34 -7.07 -3.21 -4.63
N ILE A 35 -7.56 -2.17 -3.96
CA ILE A 35 -8.78 -1.45 -4.31
C ILE A 35 -8.42 -0.09 -4.89
N ASN A 36 -8.51 0.04 -6.21
CA ASN A 36 -8.20 1.28 -6.92
C ASN A 36 -9.42 2.18 -7.01
N ASN A 37 -9.24 3.46 -6.68
CA ASN A 37 -10.29 4.46 -6.61
C ASN A 37 -9.92 5.77 -7.30
N HIS A 38 -10.96 6.51 -7.73
CA HIS A 38 -10.86 7.91 -8.05
C HIS A 38 -12.12 8.59 -7.53
N PHE A 39 -11.99 9.29 -6.40
CA PHE A 39 -13.12 9.93 -5.72
C PHE A 39 -13.59 11.19 -6.44
N LYS A 40 -14.70 11.76 -5.96
CA LYS A 40 -15.25 13.01 -6.50
C LYS A 40 -14.26 14.16 -6.25
N CYS A 41 -13.86 14.83 -7.34
CA CYS A 41 -12.99 16.01 -7.26
C CYS A 41 -13.74 17.25 -6.76
N CYS A 42 -12.93 18.24 -6.40
CA CYS A 42 -13.32 19.62 -6.15
C CYS A 42 -14.11 19.77 -4.83
N GLY A 43 -14.82 20.87 -4.70
CA GLY A 43 -15.53 21.26 -3.48
C GLY A 43 -15.01 22.58 -2.93
N ASP A 44 -15.51 23.00 -1.80
CA ASP A 44 -15.11 24.24 -1.14
C ASP A 44 -14.29 24.03 0.15
N GLY A 45 -13.98 22.74 0.47
CA GLY A 45 -13.23 22.34 1.65
C GLY A 45 -14.08 22.34 2.94
N ILE A 46 -15.40 22.36 2.83
CA ILE A 46 -16.29 22.34 3.98
C ILE A 46 -17.21 21.13 3.90
N LEU A 47 -17.04 20.17 4.80
CA LEU A 47 -17.86 18.97 4.84
C LEU A 47 -19.27 19.27 5.35
N ASP A 48 -20.28 19.25 4.46
CA ASP A 48 -21.69 19.27 4.82
C ASP A 48 -22.32 17.87 4.72
N THR A 49 -22.36 17.14 5.82
CA THR A 49 -22.94 15.79 5.88
C THR A 49 -24.44 15.73 5.65
N VAL A 50 -25.15 16.86 5.55
CA VAL A 50 -26.58 16.94 5.28
C VAL A 50 -26.87 17.08 3.78
N ASP A 51 -26.01 17.81 3.06
CA ASP A 51 -26.12 17.92 1.61
C ASP A 51 -25.44 16.73 0.92
N THR A 52 -26.26 15.87 0.32
CA THR A 52 -25.74 14.71 -0.41
C THR A 52 -25.08 15.06 -1.74
N SER A 53 -25.18 16.30 -2.21
CA SER A 53 -24.51 16.78 -3.42
C SER A 53 -23.15 17.44 -3.15
N ASP A 54 -22.88 17.77 -1.89
CA ASP A 54 -21.60 18.28 -1.42
C ASP A 54 -20.45 17.33 -1.78
N GLU A 55 -19.39 17.86 -2.35
CA GLU A 55 -18.27 17.06 -2.87
C GLU A 55 -17.52 16.37 -1.73
N GLU A 56 -17.31 17.04 -0.62
CA GLU A 56 -16.68 16.52 0.60
C GLU A 56 -17.53 15.40 1.21
N ASN A 57 -18.86 15.58 1.28
CA ASN A 57 -19.76 14.55 1.77
C ASN A 57 -19.78 13.31 0.87
N ARG A 58 -19.61 13.48 -0.43
CA ARG A 58 -19.51 12.36 -1.36
C ARG A 58 -18.23 11.56 -1.13
N ARG A 59 -17.09 12.22 -0.87
CA ARG A 59 -15.81 11.57 -0.50
C ARG A 59 -15.90 10.91 0.88
N TYR A 60 -16.47 11.61 1.86
CA TYR A 60 -16.76 11.06 3.19
C TYR A 60 -17.61 9.79 3.11
N THR A 61 -18.66 9.79 2.29
CA THR A 61 -19.51 8.62 2.08
C THR A 61 -18.73 7.50 1.39
N ALA A 62 -17.90 7.82 0.38
CA ALA A 62 -17.12 6.83 -0.35
C ALA A 62 -16.12 6.10 0.55
N ILE A 63 -15.32 6.82 1.33
CA ILE A 63 -14.33 6.19 2.21
C ILE A 63 -14.98 5.34 3.32
N ASN A 64 -16.12 5.79 3.86
CA ASN A 64 -16.86 5.02 4.86
C ASN A 64 -17.47 3.73 4.28
N LEU A 65 -17.97 3.77 3.06
CA LEU A 65 -18.42 2.56 2.35
C LEU A 65 -17.27 1.58 2.10
N LEU A 66 -16.09 2.08 1.72
CA LEU A 66 -14.91 1.22 1.56
C LEU A 66 -14.48 0.60 2.88
N LYS A 67 -14.45 1.38 3.96
CA LYS A 67 -14.17 0.87 5.30
C LYS A 67 -15.16 -0.24 5.69
N GLU A 68 -16.47 0.01 5.53
CA GLU A 68 -17.50 -1.00 5.81
C GLU A 68 -17.32 -2.27 4.96
N TYR A 69 -16.97 -2.10 3.68
CA TYR A 69 -16.71 -3.23 2.80
C TYR A 69 -15.54 -4.08 3.27
N ILE A 70 -14.44 -3.44 3.67
CA ILE A 70 -13.24 -4.11 4.18
C ILE A 70 -13.58 -4.81 5.51
N ASP A 71 -14.14 -4.09 6.47
CA ASP A 71 -14.48 -4.63 7.80
C ASP A 71 -15.39 -5.87 7.72
N VAL A 72 -16.34 -5.89 6.76
CA VAL A 72 -17.36 -6.96 6.67
C VAL A 72 -16.92 -8.10 5.76
N ASN A 73 -16.28 -7.81 4.62
CA ASN A 73 -16.04 -8.81 3.58
C ASN A 73 -14.58 -9.28 3.51
N LEU A 74 -13.65 -8.49 4.05
CA LEU A 74 -12.20 -8.72 3.96
C LEU A 74 -11.51 -8.65 5.35
N PRO A 75 -12.15 -9.16 6.42
CA PRO A 75 -11.51 -9.13 7.73
C PRO A 75 -10.22 -9.95 7.69
N GLU A 76 -9.19 -9.46 8.38
CA GLU A 76 -7.87 -10.12 8.45
C GLU A 76 -7.21 -10.34 7.06
N SER A 77 -7.43 -9.41 6.12
CA SER A 77 -6.87 -9.48 4.77
C SER A 77 -5.86 -8.35 4.53
N ASN A 78 -4.80 -8.63 3.77
CA ASN A 78 -3.87 -7.60 3.31
C ASN A 78 -4.58 -6.72 2.27
N VAL A 79 -5.15 -5.60 2.69
CA VAL A 79 -5.87 -4.69 1.80
C VAL A 79 -5.09 -3.39 1.61
N ILE A 80 -4.98 -2.99 0.35
CA ILE A 80 -4.41 -1.71 -0.08
C ILE A 80 -5.48 -0.94 -0.84
N VAL A 81 -5.96 0.17 -0.28
CA VAL A 81 -6.80 1.12 -1.01
C VAL A 81 -5.91 2.23 -1.54
N LEU A 82 -5.96 2.47 -2.84
CA LEU A 82 -5.11 3.48 -3.47
C LEU A 82 -5.84 4.26 -4.56
N GLY A 83 -5.26 5.38 -4.95
CA GLY A 83 -5.70 6.23 -6.05
C GLY A 83 -5.83 7.69 -5.69
N ASP A 84 -6.40 8.46 -6.59
CA ASP A 84 -6.73 9.86 -6.38
C ASP A 84 -8.00 9.94 -5.51
N LEU A 85 -7.81 10.17 -4.20
CA LEU A 85 -8.91 10.29 -3.25
C LEU A 85 -9.45 11.73 -3.14
N ASN A 86 -8.81 12.69 -3.85
CA ASN A 86 -9.29 14.06 -4.06
C ASN A 86 -9.52 14.88 -2.78
N ASP A 87 -8.85 14.54 -1.67
CA ASP A 87 -8.93 15.31 -0.42
C ASP A 87 -7.63 15.20 0.39
N ASP A 88 -7.42 16.08 1.34
CA ASP A 88 -6.22 16.14 2.18
C ASP A 88 -6.41 15.29 3.45
N ILE A 89 -5.61 14.21 3.60
CA ILE A 89 -5.63 13.37 4.80
C ILE A 89 -5.08 14.07 6.04
N ALA A 90 -4.34 15.17 5.88
CA ALA A 90 -3.77 15.98 6.98
C ALA A 90 -4.65 17.17 7.38
N GLU A 91 -5.83 17.33 6.80
CA GLU A 91 -6.77 18.40 7.13
C GLU A 91 -7.27 18.28 8.58
N ASP A 92 -7.48 19.43 9.22
CA ASP A 92 -8.02 19.47 10.59
C ASP A 92 -9.53 19.12 10.62
N PRO A 93 -10.03 18.44 11.69
CA PRO A 93 -11.46 18.32 11.91
C PRO A 93 -12.13 19.70 12.06
N PRO A 94 -13.40 19.91 11.65
CA PRO A 94 -14.38 18.85 11.31
C PRO A 94 -14.46 18.51 9.83
N ASN A 95 -13.66 19.13 8.97
CA ASN A 95 -13.81 19.00 7.52
C ASN A 95 -13.11 17.75 6.93
N ASN A 96 -12.17 17.17 7.68
CA ASN A 96 -11.42 15.99 7.22
C ASN A 96 -12.36 14.80 6.96
N VAL A 97 -12.53 14.45 5.69
CA VAL A 97 -13.42 13.36 5.26
C VAL A 97 -12.91 11.98 5.67
N PHE A 98 -11.62 11.86 6.00
CA PHE A 98 -10.97 10.60 6.39
C PHE A 98 -10.91 10.38 7.90
N GLN A 99 -11.55 11.23 8.70
CA GLN A 99 -11.44 11.22 10.16
C GLN A 99 -11.80 9.87 10.79
N ASN A 100 -12.76 9.12 10.22
CA ASN A 100 -13.12 7.81 10.73
C ASN A 100 -12.03 6.75 10.52
N ILE A 101 -11.25 6.86 9.45
CA ILE A 101 -10.07 6.04 9.18
C ILE A 101 -8.94 6.42 10.14
N LEU A 102 -8.64 7.72 10.25
CA LEU A 102 -7.57 8.24 11.10
C LEU A 102 -7.79 7.92 12.58
N ASN A 103 -9.05 7.88 13.03
CA ASN A 103 -9.42 7.49 14.40
C ASN A 103 -9.32 5.98 14.65
N ASP A 104 -9.23 5.18 13.60
CA ASP A 104 -9.11 3.72 13.68
C ASP A 104 -7.69 3.24 13.35
N SER A 105 -6.71 3.90 13.95
CA SER A 105 -5.28 3.69 13.68
C SER A 105 -4.73 2.31 14.09
N THR A 106 -5.55 1.51 14.78
CA THR A 106 -5.24 0.12 15.10
C THR A 106 -5.39 -0.77 13.88
N ASN A 107 -6.43 -0.51 13.07
CA ASN A 107 -6.78 -1.36 11.93
C ASN A 107 -6.38 -0.73 10.58
N TYR A 108 -6.19 0.59 10.53
CA TYR A 108 -5.92 1.32 9.29
C TYR A 108 -4.80 2.33 9.43
N ARG A 109 -4.04 2.51 8.33
CA ARG A 109 -3.00 3.54 8.23
C ARG A 109 -2.92 4.09 6.82
N PHE A 110 -2.93 5.42 6.67
CA PHE A 110 -2.44 6.06 5.45
C PHE A 110 -0.91 5.98 5.45
N ALA A 111 -0.36 5.24 4.50
CA ALA A 111 1.08 5.00 4.42
C ALA A 111 1.85 6.26 4.02
N ASP A 112 1.19 7.19 3.35
CA ASP A 112 1.70 8.46 2.85
C ASP A 112 1.37 9.68 3.74
N LEU A 113 0.87 9.48 4.97
CA LEU A 113 0.51 10.59 5.89
C LEU A 113 1.69 11.54 6.15
N ASP A 114 2.90 11.02 6.29
CA ASP A 114 4.10 11.84 6.50
C ASP A 114 4.42 12.73 5.29
N ILE A 115 4.07 12.30 4.07
CA ILE A 115 4.18 13.11 2.85
C ILE A 115 3.13 14.24 2.89
N ALA A 116 1.87 13.91 3.21
CA ALA A 116 0.80 14.90 3.32
C ALA A 116 1.10 15.99 4.34
N MET A 117 1.64 15.60 5.51
CA MET A 117 2.06 16.52 6.57
C MET A 117 3.40 17.23 6.28
N GLY A 118 4.10 16.82 5.24
CA GLY A 118 5.45 17.27 4.91
C GLY A 118 5.50 18.48 3.99
N ASN A 119 6.56 18.54 3.19
CA ASN A 119 6.81 19.65 2.28
C ASN A 119 6.00 19.48 1.00
N SER A 120 5.32 20.56 0.56
CA SER A 120 4.52 20.56 -0.67
C SER A 120 5.30 20.24 -1.96
N SER A 121 6.64 20.30 -1.95
CA SER A 121 7.47 19.81 -3.06
C SER A 121 7.37 18.30 -3.28
N GLU A 122 6.93 17.56 -2.24
CA GLU A 122 6.74 16.11 -2.28
C GLU A 122 5.29 15.69 -2.55
N TRP A 123 4.38 16.64 -2.74
CA TRP A 123 2.98 16.35 -2.96
C TRP A 123 2.69 15.89 -4.40
N SER A 124 1.62 15.11 -4.52
CA SER A 124 1.27 14.45 -5.79
C SER A 124 0.67 15.37 -6.84
N PHE A 125 0.03 16.49 -6.45
CA PHE A 125 -0.58 17.45 -7.37
C PHE A 125 0.08 18.84 -7.29
N PRO A 126 1.15 19.09 -8.09
CA PRO A 126 1.96 20.32 -7.99
C PRO A 126 1.31 21.57 -8.55
N ASN A 127 0.41 21.49 -9.55
CA ASN A 127 -0.20 22.65 -10.19
C ASN A 127 -1.03 23.50 -9.22
N TRP A 128 -1.69 22.83 -8.27
CA TRP A 128 -2.38 23.43 -7.13
C TRP A 128 -1.91 22.66 -5.89
N PRO A 129 -0.79 23.07 -5.29
CA PRO A 129 -0.07 22.20 -4.36
C PRO A 129 -0.97 21.53 -3.35
N SER A 130 -1.22 20.25 -3.57
CA SER A 130 -2.06 19.36 -2.76
C SER A 130 -1.53 17.94 -2.81
N HIS A 131 -1.76 17.16 -1.77
CA HIS A 131 -1.48 15.72 -1.79
C HIS A 131 -2.81 14.99 -1.84
N LEU A 132 -3.17 14.44 -3.00
CA LEU A 132 -4.50 13.90 -3.30
C LEU A 132 -4.49 12.40 -3.59
N ASP A 133 -3.30 11.87 -3.97
CA ASP A 133 -3.11 10.46 -4.28
C ASP A 133 -2.61 9.75 -3.02
N HIS A 134 -3.44 8.85 -2.48
CA HIS A 134 -3.19 8.23 -1.18
C HIS A 134 -3.10 6.72 -1.25
N ILE A 135 -2.44 6.15 -0.24
CA ILE A 135 -2.30 4.71 -0.04
C ILE A 135 -2.72 4.38 1.39
N LEU A 136 -3.93 3.83 1.54
CA LEU A 136 -4.45 3.31 2.80
C LEU A 136 -4.18 1.81 2.87
N ILE A 137 -3.70 1.33 4.01
CA ILE A 137 -3.38 -0.08 4.24
C ILE A 137 -4.02 -0.57 5.53
N THR A 138 -4.35 -1.86 5.57
CA THR A 138 -4.84 -2.55 6.77
C THR A 138 -3.68 -3.01 7.66
N ASP A 139 -4.01 -3.37 8.90
CA ASP A 139 -3.01 -3.71 9.91
C ASP A 139 -2.25 -5.01 9.63
N GLU A 140 -2.81 -5.92 8.87
CA GLU A 140 -2.11 -7.11 8.39
C GLU A 140 -0.85 -6.73 7.60
N ILE A 141 -0.91 -5.64 6.84
CA ILE A 141 0.25 -5.15 6.08
C ILE A 141 1.26 -4.47 7.00
N PHE A 142 0.83 -3.49 7.82
CA PHE A 142 1.80 -2.71 8.60
C PHE A 142 2.31 -3.42 9.86
N ASN A 143 1.58 -4.44 10.37
CA ASN A 143 2.05 -5.32 11.44
C ASN A 143 2.82 -6.52 10.90
N GLY A 144 2.49 -6.99 9.67
CA GLY A 144 3.14 -8.13 9.03
C GLY A 144 4.44 -7.78 8.31
N SER A 145 4.70 -6.50 8.02
CA SER A 145 5.90 -6.06 7.32
C SER A 145 7.03 -5.66 8.28
N ASN A 146 8.28 -5.75 7.80
CA ASN A 146 9.46 -5.23 8.51
C ASN A 146 9.70 -3.73 8.28
N GLY A 147 8.85 -3.10 7.53
CA GLY A 147 8.89 -1.66 7.26
C GLY A 147 8.16 -1.30 5.97
N LEU A 148 7.90 -0.02 5.86
CA LEU A 148 7.26 0.57 4.69
C LEU A 148 8.11 1.75 4.23
N GLU A 149 8.38 1.81 2.94
CA GLU A 149 8.97 2.99 2.30
C GLU A 149 7.91 3.60 1.38
N VAL A 150 7.61 4.88 1.56
CA VAL A 150 6.60 5.57 0.74
C VAL A 150 7.20 6.84 0.17
N GLN A 151 6.97 7.09 -1.10
CA GLN A 151 7.50 8.26 -1.78
C GLN A 151 6.62 8.72 -2.93
N THR A 152 6.62 10.02 -3.19
CA THR A 152 6.15 10.57 -4.46
C THR A 152 7.25 10.43 -5.51
N ILE A 153 6.93 9.82 -6.64
CA ILE A 153 7.89 9.58 -7.72
C ILE A 153 7.94 10.80 -8.65
N LYS A 154 9.04 11.55 -8.57
CA LYS A 154 9.21 12.79 -9.33
C LYS A 154 9.87 12.51 -10.69
N ILE A 155 9.11 11.91 -11.61
CA ILE A 155 9.59 11.63 -12.99
C ILE A 155 9.95 12.91 -13.71
N ASP A 156 9.25 14.01 -13.39
CA ASP A 156 9.50 15.34 -13.94
C ASP A 156 10.94 15.83 -13.74
N GLU A 157 11.63 15.42 -12.68
CA GLU A 157 13.03 15.80 -12.44
C GLU A 157 14.02 15.15 -13.43
N TYR A 158 13.60 14.14 -14.17
CA TYR A 158 14.39 13.44 -15.18
C TYR A 158 14.09 13.91 -16.63
N LEU A 159 13.15 14.84 -16.80
CA LEU A 159 12.78 15.38 -18.11
C LEU A 159 13.48 16.72 -18.37
N ASP A 160 13.90 16.99 -19.60
CA ASP A 160 14.57 18.24 -19.99
C ASP A 160 13.67 19.47 -19.75
N GLY A 161 12.36 19.34 -19.96
CA GLY A 161 11.35 20.38 -19.73
C GLY A 161 10.77 20.37 -18.32
N GLY A 162 11.23 19.48 -17.44
CA GLY A 162 10.80 19.39 -16.05
C GLY A 162 9.30 19.15 -15.91
N TRP A 163 8.71 19.74 -14.85
CA TRP A 163 7.28 19.61 -14.56
C TRP A 163 6.38 20.02 -15.75
N SER A 164 6.72 21.08 -16.48
CA SER A 164 5.90 21.54 -17.63
C SER A 164 5.80 20.48 -18.73
N GLU A 165 6.86 19.73 -18.96
CA GLU A 165 6.87 18.64 -19.94
C GLU A 165 6.07 17.43 -19.43
N TYR A 166 6.23 17.10 -18.14
CA TYR A 166 5.52 16.01 -17.50
C TYR A 166 4.00 16.25 -17.48
N ASP A 167 3.57 17.42 -17.00
CA ASP A 167 2.16 17.84 -16.93
C ASP A 167 1.48 17.83 -18.31
N GLN A 168 2.18 18.31 -19.31
CA GLN A 168 1.61 18.39 -20.67
C GLN A 168 1.52 17.02 -21.37
N ASN A 169 2.46 16.11 -21.13
CA ASN A 169 2.62 14.91 -21.96
C ASN A 169 2.34 13.59 -21.22
N ILE A 170 2.30 13.61 -19.89
CA ILE A 170 2.19 12.40 -19.07
C ILE A 170 1.00 12.49 -18.11
N SER A 171 1.05 13.37 -17.10
CA SER A 171 0.00 13.53 -16.09
C SER A 171 0.17 14.84 -15.32
N ASP A 172 -0.93 15.42 -14.86
CA ASP A 172 -0.98 16.51 -13.88
C ASP A 172 -0.78 16.03 -12.42
N HIS A 173 -0.67 14.72 -12.20
CA HIS A 173 -0.34 14.10 -10.93
C HIS A 173 0.99 13.34 -10.99
N ARG A 174 1.78 13.40 -9.91
CA ARG A 174 2.93 12.54 -9.66
C ARG A 174 2.48 11.23 -9.03
N PRO A 175 3.03 10.08 -9.44
CA PRO A 175 2.72 8.81 -8.77
C PRO A 175 3.18 8.79 -7.32
N VAL A 176 2.34 8.25 -6.43
CA VAL A 176 2.72 7.89 -5.06
C VAL A 176 2.94 6.37 -5.02
N ALA A 177 4.06 5.95 -4.46
CA ALA A 177 4.43 4.55 -4.42
C ALA A 177 4.72 4.08 -3.00
N ILE A 178 4.34 2.84 -2.71
CA ILE A 178 4.69 2.11 -1.49
C ILE A 178 5.58 0.92 -1.84
N LYS A 179 6.61 0.72 -1.02
CA LYS A 179 7.40 -0.51 -0.99
C LYS A 179 7.17 -1.17 0.37
N ILE A 180 6.57 -2.34 0.35
CA ILE A 180 6.39 -3.17 1.53
C ILE A 180 7.64 -4.02 1.68
N ILE A 181 8.32 -3.86 2.81
CA ILE A 181 9.52 -4.63 3.13
C ILE A 181 9.05 -5.84 3.93
N ASN A 182 8.89 -6.95 3.24
CA ASN A 182 8.63 -8.22 3.89
C ASN A 182 9.83 -8.64 4.72
N GLN A 183 9.67 -9.63 5.57
CA GLN A 183 10.75 -10.08 6.46
C GLN A 183 12.07 -10.19 5.69
N VAL A 184 13.10 -9.54 6.19
CA VAL A 184 14.46 -9.83 5.72
C VAL A 184 14.61 -11.33 5.90
N PRO A 185 15.00 -12.08 4.85
CA PRO A 185 15.24 -13.50 4.98
C PRO A 185 16.10 -13.74 6.21
N SER A 186 15.61 -14.54 7.17
CA SER A 186 16.43 -14.89 8.33
C SER A 186 17.50 -15.84 7.84
N TYR A 187 18.69 -15.35 7.66
CA TYR A 187 19.86 -16.21 7.36
C TYR A 187 20.33 -16.98 8.59
N ASP A 188 19.81 -16.71 9.78
CA ASP A 188 19.99 -17.48 11.00
C ASP A 188 19.00 -18.64 11.04
N ILE A 189 19.34 -19.71 10.29
CA ILE A 189 18.44 -20.86 10.07
C ILE A 189 18.34 -21.71 11.34
N ASN A 190 19.40 -21.74 12.15
CA ASN A 190 19.45 -22.53 13.37
C ASN A 190 18.91 -21.77 14.61
N GLY A 191 18.66 -20.46 14.50
CA GLY A 191 18.09 -19.62 15.55
C GLY A 191 19.06 -19.36 16.74
N ASP A 192 20.39 -19.47 16.53
CA ASP A 192 21.38 -19.26 17.59
C ASP A 192 21.79 -17.77 17.78
N GLY A 193 21.28 -16.89 16.96
CA GLY A 193 21.54 -15.45 16.97
C GLY A 193 22.78 -15.03 16.20
N THR A 194 23.43 -15.96 15.46
CA THR A 194 24.61 -15.67 14.65
C THR A 194 24.48 -16.31 13.26
N ILE A 195 24.70 -15.53 12.21
CA ILE A 195 24.68 -16.03 10.83
C ILE A 195 26.07 -16.49 10.45
N ASN A 196 26.26 -17.79 10.24
CA ASN A 196 27.58 -18.39 9.98
C ASN A 196 27.47 -19.73 9.22
N GLU A 197 28.59 -20.47 9.11
CA GLU A 197 28.63 -21.75 8.39
C GLU A 197 27.70 -22.82 8.99
N SER A 198 27.27 -22.70 10.27
CA SER A 198 26.35 -23.66 10.89
C SER A 198 24.98 -23.59 10.24
N ASP A 199 24.54 -22.39 9.80
CA ASP A 199 23.30 -22.19 9.09
C ASP A 199 23.34 -22.83 7.70
N ILE A 200 24.47 -22.68 6.98
CA ILE A 200 24.70 -23.36 5.70
C ILE A 200 24.60 -24.89 5.89
N LEU A 201 25.23 -25.44 6.92
CA LEU A 201 25.22 -26.88 7.17
C LEU A 201 23.81 -27.41 7.48
N LEU A 202 23.03 -26.62 8.26
CA LEU A 202 21.64 -26.97 8.52
C LEU A 202 20.80 -26.89 7.24
N LEU A 203 20.90 -25.82 6.48
CA LEU A 203 20.16 -25.64 5.23
C LEU A 203 20.49 -26.73 4.21
N VAL A 204 21.77 -27.09 4.04
CA VAL A 204 22.19 -28.23 3.21
C VAL A 204 21.51 -29.53 3.67
N SER A 205 21.42 -29.73 4.99
CA SER A 205 20.75 -30.93 5.52
C SER A 205 19.26 -30.96 5.20
N LEU A 206 18.58 -29.81 5.28
CA LEU A 206 17.14 -29.71 4.93
C LEU A 206 16.92 -29.98 3.44
N VAL A 207 17.68 -29.33 2.58
CA VAL A 207 17.60 -29.52 1.12
C VAL A 207 17.86 -30.97 0.72
N LEU A 208 18.87 -31.63 1.31
CA LEU A 208 19.20 -33.03 0.98
C LEU A 208 18.18 -34.02 1.48
N ASN A 209 17.42 -33.70 2.53
CA ASN A 209 16.41 -34.61 3.09
C ASN A 209 14.98 -34.26 2.62
N ASP A 210 14.82 -33.27 1.76
CA ASP A 210 13.51 -32.79 1.32
C ASP A 210 12.61 -32.42 2.54
N ASP A 211 13.21 -31.72 3.52
CA ASP A 211 12.59 -31.38 4.80
C ASP A 211 12.18 -29.91 4.84
N GLU A 212 10.89 -29.65 4.70
CA GLU A 212 10.26 -28.32 4.73
C GLU A 212 9.81 -27.91 6.16
N SER A 213 10.29 -28.58 7.21
CA SER A 213 9.82 -28.40 8.58
C SER A 213 10.23 -27.04 9.19
N ILE A 214 11.21 -26.35 8.62
CA ILE A 214 11.72 -25.06 9.09
C ILE A 214 11.37 -23.97 8.07
N GLY A 215 10.29 -23.24 8.33
CA GLY A 215 9.83 -22.19 7.43
C GLY A 215 10.84 -21.03 7.20
N MET A 216 11.81 -20.85 8.09
CA MET A 216 12.92 -19.88 7.90
C MET A 216 13.97 -20.36 6.89
N ALA A 217 13.93 -21.62 6.46
CA ALA A 217 14.86 -22.17 5.49
C ALA A 217 14.50 -21.81 4.03
N ASP A 218 13.26 -21.43 3.78
CA ASP A 218 12.79 -20.84 2.52
C ASP A 218 13.17 -19.34 2.49
N ILE A 219 14.41 -19.07 2.09
CA ILE A 219 15.01 -17.74 2.13
C ILE A 219 14.46 -16.84 1.01
N ASN A 220 14.19 -17.44 -0.16
CA ASN A 220 13.65 -16.71 -1.32
C ASN A 220 12.12 -16.58 -1.29
N GLN A 221 11.45 -17.23 -0.35
CA GLN A 221 10.01 -17.24 -0.12
C GLN A 221 9.20 -17.76 -1.33
N ASP A 222 9.73 -18.75 -2.02
CA ASP A 222 9.03 -19.41 -3.13
C ASP A 222 8.22 -20.65 -2.71
N SER A 223 8.12 -20.88 -1.40
CA SER A 223 7.47 -22.01 -0.75
C SER A 223 8.19 -23.36 -0.94
N GLN A 224 9.46 -23.33 -1.29
CA GLN A 224 10.31 -24.50 -1.37
C GLN A 224 11.64 -24.23 -0.65
N THR A 225 12.15 -25.22 0.08
CA THR A 225 13.49 -25.16 0.66
C THR A 225 14.43 -25.91 -0.26
N ASP A 226 15.18 -25.20 -1.11
CA ASP A 226 15.99 -25.82 -2.15
C ASP A 226 17.38 -25.19 -2.35
N ILE A 227 18.00 -25.49 -3.47
CA ILE A 227 19.35 -25.02 -3.79
C ILE A 227 19.41 -23.48 -3.95
N PHE A 228 18.31 -22.82 -4.29
CA PHE A 228 18.29 -21.37 -4.47
C PHE A 228 18.42 -20.65 -3.13
N ASP A 229 17.83 -21.20 -2.04
CA ASP A 229 18.01 -20.66 -0.69
C ASP A 229 19.46 -20.80 -0.21
N LEU A 230 20.08 -21.94 -0.52
CA LEU A 230 21.49 -22.16 -0.19
C LEU A 230 22.41 -21.17 -0.92
N ILE A 231 22.10 -20.83 -2.17
CA ILE A 231 22.83 -19.82 -2.94
C ILE A 231 22.69 -18.47 -2.27
N LEU A 232 21.49 -18.05 -1.86
CA LEU A 232 21.25 -16.78 -1.19
C LEU A 232 22.00 -16.66 0.13
N LEU A 233 21.95 -17.68 1.01
CA LEU A 233 22.68 -17.70 2.26
C LEU A 233 24.20 -17.64 2.04
N THR A 234 24.68 -18.40 1.05
CA THR A 234 26.11 -18.42 0.73
C THR A 234 26.59 -17.06 0.21
N ASP A 235 25.82 -16.43 -0.67
CA ASP A 235 26.12 -15.09 -1.21
C ASP A 235 26.10 -14.03 -0.09
N PHE A 236 25.12 -14.09 0.80
CA PHE A 236 25.06 -13.20 1.97
C PHE A 236 26.33 -13.30 2.83
N LEU A 237 26.78 -14.54 3.17
CA LEU A 237 27.97 -14.75 4.02
C LEU A 237 29.29 -14.38 3.33
N GLN A 238 29.34 -14.37 1.99
CA GLN A 238 30.52 -13.96 1.25
C GLN A 238 30.66 -12.43 1.13
N ASN A 239 29.54 -11.69 1.25
CA ASN A 239 29.51 -10.24 1.02
C ASN A 239 29.39 -9.43 2.33
N ASN A 240 29.24 -10.06 3.50
CA ASN A 240 29.17 -9.45 4.82
C ASN A 240 30.21 -10.02 5.77
#